data_9b48b05794363f180a3d9c8c3bda780b
#
_entry.id   9b48b05794363f180a3d9c8c3bda780b
#
_cell.length_a   1.000
_cell.length_b   1.000
_cell.length_c   1.000
_cell.angle_alpha   90.00
_cell.angle_beta   90.00
_cell.angle_gamma   90.00
#
_symmetry.space_group_name_H-M   'P 1'
#
loop_
_entity.id
_entity.type
_entity.pdbx_description
1 polymer ?
#
loop_
_entity_poly.entity_id
_entity_poly.type
_entity_poly.pdbx_seq_one_letter_code
_entity_poly.pdbx_strand_id
1 'polypeptide(L)' 'MQLTVEGERFELYEAITASGSRYEAVNDARTYVWFKGQRATVTVRGETYPECVVAN' A
#
# COMPACT_ATOMS: atom_id res chain seq x y z
N MET A 1 0.91 10.35 1.21
CA MET A 1 0.77 9.33 2.26
C MET A 1 2.13 8.70 2.53
N GLN A 2 2.44 8.46 3.78
CA GLN A 2 3.69 7.81 4.16
C GLN A 2 3.44 6.44 4.74
N LEU A 3 4.28 5.49 4.38
CA LEU A 3 4.24 4.14 4.90
C LEU A 3 5.57 3.82 5.55
N THR A 4 5.54 3.33 6.79
CA THR A 4 6.73 2.89 7.49
C THR A 4 6.62 1.40 7.76
N VAL A 5 7.59 0.63 7.29
CA VAL A 5 7.63 -0.82 7.47
C VAL A 5 9.04 -1.19 7.91
N GLU A 6 9.15 -1.82 9.08
CA GLU A 6 10.41 -2.31 9.63
C GLU A 6 11.51 -1.22 9.64
N GLY A 7 11.11 0.00 10.03
CA GLY A 7 12.04 1.12 10.10
C GLY A 7 12.32 1.79 8.77
N GLU A 8 11.74 1.30 7.69
CA GLU A 8 11.92 1.89 6.37
C GLU A 8 10.70 2.73 6.01
N ARG A 9 10.94 3.94 5.52
CA ARG A 9 9.87 4.88 5.21
C ARG A 9 9.71 5.03 3.70
N PHE A 10 8.46 4.96 3.24
CA PHE A 10 8.12 5.11 1.85
C PHE A 10 7.16 6.27 1.68
N GLU A 11 7.38 7.08 0.66
CA GLU A 11 6.44 8.11 0.25
C GLU A 11 5.54 7.54 -0.83
N LEU A 12 4.22 7.60 -0.61
CA LEU A 12 3.25 7.00 -1.54
C LEU A 12 2.39 8.09 -2.16
N TYR A 13 1.98 7.86 -3.41
CA TYR A 13 1.00 8.70 -4.08
C TYR A 13 -0.21 7.86 -4.46
N GLU A 14 -1.37 8.52 -4.56
CA GLU A 14 -2.61 7.83 -4.90
C GLU A 14 -2.68 7.54 -6.39
N ALA A 15 -2.93 6.28 -6.73
CA ALA A 15 -3.19 5.86 -8.10
C ALA A 15 -4.65 5.41 -8.18
N ILE A 16 -5.41 5.99 -9.10
CA ILE A 16 -6.82 5.66 -9.25
C ILE A 16 -6.95 4.37 -10.03
N THR A 17 -7.68 3.40 -9.46
CA THR A 17 -7.96 2.14 -10.13
C THR A 17 -9.48 1.91 -10.21
N ALA A 18 -9.89 1.03 -11.12
CA ALA A 18 -11.31 0.72 -11.30
C ALA A 18 -11.91 -0.05 -10.13
N SER A 19 -11.10 -0.71 -9.31
CA SER A 19 -11.58 -1.62 -8.27
C SER A 19 -11.18 -1.21 -6.86
N GLY A 20 -10.81 0.05 -6.64
CA GLY A 20 -10.46 0.53 -5.31
C GLY A 20 -9.39 1.59 -5.35
N SER A 21 -8.79 1.85 -4.20
CA SER A 21 -7.74 2.85 -4.06
C SER A 21 -6.39 2.15 -3.93
N ARG A 22 -5.42 2.62 -4.69
CA ARG A 22 -4.07 2.09 -4.65
C ARG A 22 -3.08 3.22 -4.41
N TYR A 23 -2.15 3.02 -3.50
CA TYR A 23 -1.07 3.96 -3.23
C TYR A 23 0.25 3.31 -3.59
N GLU A 24 1.03 3.96 -4.43
CA GLU A 24 2.31 3.40 -4.89
C GLU A 24 3.46 4.25 -4.40
N ALA A 25 4.57 3.60 -4.06
CA ALA A 25 5.76 4.32 -3.63
C ALA A 25 6.38 5.08 -4.80
N VAL A 26 6.79 6.32 -4.54
CA VAL A 26 7.36 7.17 -5.57
C VAL A 26 8.61 6.56 -6.19
N ASN A 27 9.43 5.90 -5.37
CA ASN A 27 10.72 5.38 -5.81
C ASN A 27 10.73 3.88 -6.08
N ASP A 28 9.61 3.20 -5.89
CA ASP A 28 9.57 1.75 -6.08
C ASP A 28 8.17 1.30 -6.44
N ALA A 29 7.96 0.95 -7.70
CA ALA A 29 6.66 0.51 -8.20
C ALA A 29 6.22 -0.83 -7.60
N ARG A 30 7.13 -1.57 -6.97
CA ARG A 30 6.81 -2.84 -6.34
C ARG A 30 6.39 -2.67 -4.88
N THR A 31 6.42 -1.45 -4.36
CA THR A 31 5.96 -1.13 -3.02
C THR A 31 4.67 -0.35 -3.14
N TYR A 32 3.57 -0.93 -2.65
CA TYR A 32 2.26 -0.29 -2.76
C TYR A 32 1.32 -0.79 -1.67
N VAL A 33 0.28 -0.02 -1.44
CA VAL A 33 -0.81 -0.39 -0.56
C VAL A 33 -2.10 -0.34 -1.38
N TRP A 34 -2.86 -1.42 -1.36
CA TRP A 34 -4.13 -1.50 -2.08
C TRP A 34 -5.27 -1.60 -1.08
N PHE A 35 -6.18 -0.64 -1.15
CA PHE A 35 -7.38 -0.65 -0.31
C PHE A 35 -8.57 -1.13 -1.12
N LYS A 36 -9.27 -2.13 -0.61
CA LYS A 36 -10.48 -2.64 -1.23
C LYS A 36 -11.51 -2.86 -0.12
N GLY A 37 -12.54 -2.01 -0.07
CA GLY A 37 -13.50 -2.03 1.02
C GLY A 37 -12.80 -1.74 2.35
N GLN A 38 -12.93 -2.65 3.30
CA GLN A 38 -12.31 -2.52 4.61
C GLN A 38 -10.98 -3.28 4.71
N ARG A 39 -10.46 -3.73 3.59
CA ARG A 39 -9.24 -4.53 3.56
C ARG A 39 -8.12 -3.77 2.91
N ALA A 40 -6.92 -4.02 3.39
CA ALA A 40 -5.73 -3.41 2.83
C ALA A 40 -4.66 -4.47 2.59
N THR A 41 -4.06 -4.43 1.42
CA THR A 41 -2.94 -5.31 1.07
C THR A 41 -1.69 -4.45 0.95
N VAL A 42 -0.65 -4.83 1.67
CA VAL A 42 0.62 -4.12 1.66
C VAL A 42 1.67 -4.99 0.98
N THR A 43 2.31 -4.44 -0.03
CA THR A 43 3.40 -5.12 -0.74
C THR A 43 4.63 -4.22 -0.68
N VAL A 44 5.75 -4.77 -0.22
CA VAL A 44 7.00 -4.05 -0.12
C VAL A 44 8.05 -4.79 -0.93
N ARG A 45 8.60 -4.11 -1.93
CA ARG A 45 9.63 -4.66 -2.83
C ARG A 45 9.21 -6.00 -3.46
N GLY A 46 7.92 -6.10 -3.81
CA GLY A 46 7.38 -7.30 -4.42
C GLY A 46 6.98 -8.39 -3.44
N GLU A 47 7.16 -8.16 -2.16
CA GLU A 47 6.81 -9.13 -1.11
C GLU A 47 5.48 -8.72 -0.48
N THR A 48 4.46 -9.57 -0.61
CA THR A 48 3.12 -9.28 -0.13
C THR A 48 2.96 -9.71 1.32
N TYR A 49 2.54 -8.78 2.16
CA TYR A 49 2.27 -9.03 3.57
C TYR A 49 0.86 -9.60 3.73
N PRO A 50 0.56 -10.24 4.87
CA PRO A 50 -0.80 -10.69 5.15
C PRO A 50 -1.80 -9.54 5.07
N GLU A 51 -3.00 -9.87 4.61
CA GLU A 51 -4.06 -8.89 4.44
C GLU A 51 -4.44 -8.26 5.78
N CYS A 52 -4.62 -6.93 5.75
CA CYS A 52 -5.02 -6.18 6.94
C CYS A 52 -6.47 -5.75 6.81
N VAL A 53 -7.19 -5.74 7.95
CA VAL A 53 -8.53 -5.18 8.02
C VAL A 53 -8.42 -3.78 8.59
N VAL A 54 -8.98 -2.81 7.85
CA VAL A 54 -8.95 -1.42 8.30
C VAL A 54 -10.00 -1.25 9.38
N ALA A 55 -9.57 -0.89 10.58
CA ALA A 55 -10.47 -0.63 11.70
C ALA A 55 -10.83 0.86 11.73
N ASN A 56 -12.11 1.11 11.93
CA ASN A 56 -12.61 2.49 12.10
C ASN A 56 -12.81 2.79 13.56
#